data_00485ce939f9f9877849ca7cbe629fdd
#
_entry.id   00485ce939f9f9877849ca7cbe629fdd
#
_cell.length_a   1.000
_cell.length_b   1.000
_cell.length_c   1.000
_cell.angle_alpha   90.00
_cell.angle_beta   90.00
_cell.angle_gamma   90.00
#
_symmetry.space_group_name_H-M   'P 1'
#
loop_
_entity.id
_entity.type
_entity.pdbx_description
1 polymer ?
#
loop_
_entity_poly.entity_id
_entity_poly.type
_entity_poly.pdbx_seq_one_letter_code
_entity_poly.pdbx_strand_id
1 'polypeptide(L)'
;MKILVCVKQVPDTSGKVAVNPDGTLNRASMQTIINPDDMNAVEAALKLKDELGCTVTVVTMGPPPAEGMLRELMAMGADDGYLVSARESGGSDTYAPPQILAAALDTIGLDDDDIVFCGRQAIDGDTAQVGPQIAEKLHLPQITYAADVKKEGDTLTVKRMLEDGYMTIKAQTPCLITCIKELNTPRYMSVSGVFECYSKPMTVLDYNALKDHPLIDATTIGLKGSPTNILTSFTPPQKGAGQMLEGNDMATCEKLAGILLEKHII
;
A
#
# COMPACT_ATOMS: atom_id res chain seq x y z
N MET A 1 1.84 -21.49 8.58
CA MET A 1 2.27 -20.26 7.88
C MET A 1 1.04 -19.54 7.36
N LYS A 2 0.95 -18.27 7.61
CA LYS A 2 -0.05 -17.33 7.16
C LYS A 2 0.67 -16.14 6.52
N ILE A 3 0.10 -15.58 5.48
CA ILE A 3 0.60 -14.34 4.86
C ILE A 3 -0.45 -13.26 5.07
N LEU A 4 -0.07 -12.20 5.77
CA LEU A 4 -0.91 -11.04 6.03
C LEU A 4 -0.56 -9.95 5.01
N VAL A 5 -1.54 -9.43 4.28
CA VAL A 5 -1.29 -8.38 3.28
C VAL A 5 -2.08 -7.13 3.65
N CYS A 6 -1.36 -6.07 3.99
CA CYS A 6 -1.97 -4.75 4.20
C CYS A 6 -2.27 -4.10 2.86
N VAL A 7 -3.52 -3.70 2.67
CA VAL A 7 -4.01 -3.11 1.42
C VAL A 7 -4.77 -1.82 1.69
N LYS A 8 -4.72 -0.87 0.76
CA LYS A 8 -5.40 0.41 0.89
C LYS A 8 -6.29 0.70 -0.31
N GLN A 9 -7.50 1.16 -0.05
CA GLN A 9 -8.34 1.78 -1.05
C GLN A 9 -7.90 3.25 -1.24
N VAL A 10 -7.60 3.62 -2.48
CA VAL A 10 -7.12 4.97 -2.82
C VAL A 10 -8.02 5.59 -3.90
N PRO A 11 -8.07 6.93 -3.98
CA PRO A 11 -8.74 7.59 -5.10
C PRO A 11 -8.10 7.21 -6.45
N ASP A 12 -8.93 6.99 -7.45
CA ASP A 12 -8.44 6.84 -8.83
C ASP A 12 -7.94 8.18 -9.36
N THR A 13 -6.63 8.30 -9.51
CA THR A 13 -5.96 9.52 -10.01
C THR A 13 -5.93 9.60 -11.54
N SER A 14 -6.39 8.58 -12.27
CA SER A 14 -6.50 8.58 -13.73
C SER A 14 -7.65 9.46 -14.22
N GLY A 15 -8.64 9.73 -13.36
CA GLY A 15 -9.80 10.58 -13.63
C GLY A 15 -9.60 12.05 -13.21
N LYS A 16 -10.66 12.85 -13.37
CA LYS A 16 -10.66 14.23 -12.87
C LYS A 16 -10.79 14.21 -11.34
N VAL A 17 -9.82 14.79 -10.65
CA VAL A 17 -9.91 15.01 -9.22
C VAL A 17 -11.01 16.06 -8.94
N ALA A 18 -12.08 15.65 -8.27
CA ALA A 18 -13.15 16.54 -7.87
C ALA A 18 -12.75 17.29 -6.59
N VAL A 19 -12.84 18.61 -6.64
CA VAL A 19 -12.53 19.50 -5.51
C VAL A 19 -13.82 20.24 -5.12
N ASN A 20 -14.10 20.30 -3.82
CA ASN A 20 -15.19 21.08 -3.29
C ASN A 20 -14.95 22.59 -3.46
N PRO A 21 -16.00 23.46 -3.39
CA PRO A 21 -15.83 24.91 -3.49
C PRO A 21 -14.89 25.52 -2.44
N ASP A 22 -14.69 24.85 -1.32
CA ASP A 22 -13.77 25.23 -0.23
C ASP A 22 -12.31 24.78 -0.44
N GLY A 23 -12.02 24.15 -1.59
CA GLY A 23 -10.70 23.63 -1.92
C GLY A 23 -10.37 22.24 -1.34
N THR A 24 -11.28 21.60 -0.61
CA THR A 24 -11.09 20.24 -0.12
C THR A 24 -11.39 19.20 -1.19
N LEU A 25 -10.78 18.01 -1.10
CA LEU A 25 -11.07 16.92 -2.01
C LEU A 25 -12.49 16.37 -1.80
N ASN A 26 -13.28 16.32 -2.86
CA ASN A 26 -14.60 15.66 -2.84
C ASN A 26 -14.43 14.14 -3.00
N ARG A 27 -14.05 13.48 -1.92
CA ARG A 27 -13.81 12.03 -1.92
C ARG A 27 -15.05 11.21 -2.23
N ALA A 28 -16.24 11.73 -1.95
CA ALA A 28 -17.50 11.01 -2.19
C ALA A 28 -17.86 10.87 -3.67
N SER A 29 -17.33 11.74 -4.54
CA SER A 29 -17.55 11.70 -5.98
C SER A 29 -16.40 11.07 -6.77
N MET A 30 -15.31 10.67 -6.08
CA MET A 30 -14.17 10.04 -6.75
C MET A 30 -14.34 8.52 -6.79
N GLN A 31 -14.08 7.94 -7.94
CA GLN A 31 -13.90 6.49 -8.02
C GLN A 31 -12.68 6.09 -7.18
N THR A 32 -12.74 4.93 -6.57
CA THR A 32 -11.66 4.37 -5.77
C THR A 32 -11.16 3.08 -6.40
N ILE A 33 -9.87 2.84 -6.27
CA ILE A 33 -9.20 1.64 -6.72
C ILE A 33 -8.39 1.03 -5.58
N ILE A 34 -7.99 -0.22 -5.74
CA ILE A 34 -6.98 -0.83 -4.88
C ILE A 34 -5.63 -0.17 -5.21
N ASN A 35 -4.87 0.20 -4.19
CA ASN A 35 -3.54 0.78 -4.43
C ASN A 35 -2.67 -0.15 -5.30
N PRO A 36 -2.09 0.33 -6.41
CA PRO A 36 -1.38 -0.53 -7.36
C PRO A 36 -0.22 -1.33 -6.75
N ASP A 37 0.60 -0.72 -5.89
CA ASP A 37 1.71 -1.43 -5.24
C ASP A 37 1.20 -2.50 -4.26
N ASP A 38 0.02 -2.32 -3.65
CA ASP A 38 -0.62 -3.33 -2.79
C ASP A 38 -1.13 -4.52 -3.62
N MET A 39 -1.59 -4.30 -4.85
CA MET A 39 -1.94 -5.38 -5.77
C MET A 39 -0.74 -6.28 -6.07
N ASN A 40 0.46 -5.71 -6.20
CA ASN A 40 1.69 -6.50 -6.35
C ASN A 40 2.03 -7.28 -5.08
N ALA A 41 1.77 -6.71 -3.89
CA ALA A 41 1.91 -7.40 -2.61
C ALA A 41 0.95 -8.59 -2.49
N VAL A 42 -0.32 -8.41 -2.88
CA VAL A 42 -1.33 -9.49 -2.91
C VAL A 42 -0.90 -10.60 -3.88
N GLU A 43 -0.47 -10.26 -5.09
CA GLU A 43 -0.01 -11.27 -6.05
C GLU A 43 1.22 -12.04 -5.55
N ALA A 44 2.16 -11.38 -4.85
CA ALA A 44 3.29 -12.06 -4.22
C ALA A 44 2.83 -13.08 -3.18
N ALA A 45 1.86 -12.70 -2.34
CA ALA A 45 1.26 -13.58 -1.34
C ALA A 45 0.54 -14.78 -2.00
N LEU A 46 -0.24 -14.52 -3.06
CA LEU A 46 -0.97 -15.58 -3.77
C LEU A 46 -0.04 -16.54 -4.50
N LYS A 47 1.09 -16.08 -5.06
CA LYS A 47 2.12 -16.96 -5.62
C LYS A 47 2.74 -17.87 -4.57
N LEU A 48 3.10 -17.32 -3.41
CA LEU A 48 3.61 -18.14 -2.31
C LEU A 48 2.55 -19.11 -1.79
N LYS A 49 1.28 -18.73 -1.78
CA LYS A 49 0.17 -19.65 -1.46
C LYS A 49 0.09 -20.80 -2.46
N ASP A 50 0.19 -20.52 -3.76
CA ASP A 50 0.15 -21.56 -4.80
C ASP A 50 1.33 -22.54 -4.66
N GLU A 51 2.49 -22.06 -4.23
CA GLU A 51 3.71 -22.86 -4.09
C GLU A 51 3.75 -23.65 -2.76
N LEU A 52 3.30 -23.05 -1.67
CA LEU A 52 3.52 -23.57 -0.29
C LEU A 52 2.24 -24.06 0.40
N GLY A 53 1.06 -23.79 -0.17
CA GLY A 53 -0.23 -24.16 0.42
C GLY A 53 -0.58 -23.39 1.69
N CYS A 54 -0.06 -22.18 1.86
CA CYS A 54 -0.35 -21.32 3.01
C CYS A 54 -1.67 -20.55 2.86
N THR A 55 -2.12 -19.90 3.93
CA THR A 55 -3.30 -19.01 3.91
C THR A 55 -2.88 -17.56 3.64
N VAL A 56 -3.73 -16.82 2.92
CA VAL A 56 -3.53 -15.39 2.64
C VAL A 56 -4.69 -14.60 3.23
N THR A 57 -4.38 -13.72 4.17
CA THR A 57 -5.31 -12.82 4.86
C THR A 57 -5.07 -11.39 4.40
N VAL A 58 -6.11 -10.71 3.91
CA VAL A 58 -6.01 -9.30 3.49
C VAL A 58 -6.56 -8.39 4.59
N VAL A 59 -5.82 -7.33 4.89
CA VAL A 59 -6.14 -6.40 5.99
C VAL A 59 -6.19 -4.97 5.44
N THR A 60 -7.25 -4.24 5.72
CA THR A 60 -7.35 -2.82 5.37
C THR A 60 -7.84 -1.98 6.53
N MET A 61 -7.35 -0.76 6.62
CA MET A 61 -7.91 0.27 7.49
C MET A 61 -8.68 1.26 6.62
N GLY A 62 -9.99 1.35 6.83
CA GLY A 62 -10.82 2.21 5.99
C GLY A 62 -12.27 2.31 6.45
N PRO A 63 -13.08 3.11 5.73
CA PRO A 63 -14.52 3.19 5.97
C PRO A 63 -15.23 1.89 5.57
N PRO A 64 -16.47 1.63 6.03
CA PRO A 64 -17.20 0.41 5.74
C PRO A 64 -17.26 0.02 4.24
N PRO A 65 -17.36 0.94 3.26
CA PRO A 65 -17.36 0.58 1.84
C PRO A 65 -16.07 -0.11 1.35
N ALA A 66 -14.95 -0.01 2.10
CA ALA A 66 -13.72 -0.73 1.76
C ALA A 66 -13.84 -2.26 1.85
N GLU A 67 -14.94 -2.78 2.43
CA GLU A 67 -15.29 -4.21 2.35
C GLU A 67 -15.33 -4.70 0.90
N GLY A 68 -15.89 -3.92 -0.03
CA GLY A 68 -15.96 -4.29 -1.44
C GLY A 68 -14.59 -4.61 -2.03
N MET A 69 -13.58 -3.80 -1.69
CA MET A 69 -12.19 -4.05 -2.09
C MET A 69 -11.66 -5.38 -1.53
N LEU A 70 -11.92 -5.68 -0.25
CA LEU A 70 -11.50 -6.97 0.34
C LEU A 70 -12.16 -8.15 -0.38
N ARG A 71 -13.45 -8.02 -0.78
CA ARG A 71 -14.15 -9.05 -1.55
C ARG A 71 -13.51 -9.27 -2.93
N GLU A 72 -13.06 -8.22 -3.61
CA GLU A 72 -12.31 -8.34 -4.86
C GLU A 72 -11.01 -9.15 -4.66
N LEU A 73 -10.25 -8.86 -3.61
CA LEU A 73 -9.02 -9.58 -3.28
C LEU A 73 -9.28 -11.04 -2.90
N MET A 74 -10.39 -11.31 -2.21
CA MET A 74 -10.83 -12.69 -1.95
C MET A 74 -11.24 -13.41 -3.25
N ALA A 75 -11.81 -12.71 -4.22
CA ALA A 75 -12.12 -13.27 -5.54
C ALA A 75 -10.85 -13.56 -6.36
N MET A 76 -9.74 -12.87 -6.09
CA MET A 76 -8.42 -13.17 -6.66
C MET A 76 -7.77 -14.40 -6.02
N GLY A 77 -8.16 -14.78 -4.80
CA GLY A 77 -7.64 -15.99 -4.15
C GLY A 77 -7.28 -15.84 -2.67
N ALA A 78 -7.43 -14.67 -2.04
CA ALA A 78 -7.26 -14.53 -0.60
C ALA A 78 -8.34 -15.35 0.15
N ASP A 79 -8.01 -15.84 1.34
CA ASP A 79 -8.85 -16.79 2.10
C ASP A 79 -9.82 -16.07 3.01
N ASP A 80 -9.38 -14.98 3.63
CA ASP A 80 -10.18 -14.18 4.55
C ASP A 80 -9.76 -12.70 4.49
N GLY A 81 -10.49 -11.83 5.18
CA GLY A 81 -10.20 -10.42 5.23
C GLY A 81 -10.59 -9.76 6.54
N TYR A 82 -9.83 -8.73 6.89
CA TYR A 82 -10.07 -7.90 8.06
C TYR A 82 -10.22 -6.44 7.67
N LEU A 83 -11.35 -5.86 8.04
CA LEU A 83 -11.62 -4.44 7.90
C LEU A 83 -11.46 -3.74 9.25
N VAL A 84 -10.41 -2.94 9.39
CA VAL A 84 -10.24 -2.07 10.56
C VAL A 84 -10.99 -0.78 10.30
N SER A 85 -12.14 -0.62 10.95
CA SER A 85 -13.04 0.50 10.69
C SER A 85 -13.53 1.14 11.99
N ALA A 86 -13.05 2.37 12.23
CA ALA A 86 -13.41 3.16 13.39
C ALA A 86 -13.46 4.64 13.02
N ARG A 87 -14.44 5.38 13.56
CA ARG A 87 -14.53 6.84 13.36
C ARG A 87 -13.38 7.59 14.01
N GLU A 88 -12.87 7.05 15.10
CA GLU A 88 -11.76 7.57 15.89
C GLU A 88 -10.46 7.61 15.11
N SER A 89 -10.30 6.71 14.13
CA SER A 89 -9.14 6.65 13.24
C SER A 89 -9.28 7.52 11.99
N GLY A 90 -10.43 8.15 11.78
CA GLY A 90 -10.69 8.98 10.61
C GLY A 90 -9.80 10.23 10.55
N GLY A 91 -9.30 10.56 9.34
CA GLY A 91 -8.44 11.72 9.12
C GLY A 91 -7.00 11.58 9.63
N SER A 92 -6.59 10.37 9.98
CA SER A 92 -5.21 10.06 10.39
C SER A 92 -4.19 10.40 9.28
N ASP A 93 -3.05 10.94 9.69
CA ASP A 93 -1.87 11.09 8.84
C ASP A 93 -1.09 9.77 8.68
N THR A 94 0.18 9.83 8.30
CA THR A 94 1.05 8.63 8.12
C THR A 94 1.55 8.02 9.42
N TYR A 95 1.40 8.67 10.57
CA TYR A 95 1.85 8.15 11.87
C TYR A 95 0.84 7.23 12.54
N ALA A 96 -0.45 7.57 12.49
CA ALA A 96 -1.50 6.82 13.17
C ALA A 96 -1.86 5.47 12.51
N PRO A 97 -1.98 5.34 11.15
CA PRO A 97 -2.32 4.07 10.51
C PRO A 97 -1.37 2.90 10.84
N PRO A 98 -0.03 3.07 10.86
CA PRO A 98 0.88 1.99 11.25
C PRO A 98 0.64 1.46 12.66
N GLN A 99 0.27 2.33 13.60
CA GLN A 99 -0.06 1.95 14.98
C GLN A 99 -1.31 1.07 15.01
N ILE A 100 -2.35 1.49 14.30
CA ILE A 100 -3.64 0.79 14.24
C ILE A 100 -3.50 -0.54 13.50
N LEU A 101 -2.78 -0.54 12.36
CA LEU A 101 -2.54 -1.75 11.58
C LEU A 101 -1.65 -2.74 12.33
N ALA A 102 -0.61 -2.28 13.03
CA ALA A 102 0.22 -3.15 13.86
C ALA A 102 -0.61 -3.83 14.97
N ALA A 103 -1.46 -3.08 15.66
CA ALA A 103 -2.39 -3.62 16.67
C ALA A 103 -3.36 -4.64 16.06
N ALA A 104 -3.86 -4.37 14.86
CA ALA A 104 -4.74 -5.30 14.16
C ALA A 104 -4.01 -6.59 13.75
N LEU A 105 -2.80 -6.49 13.19
CA LEU A 105 -1.97 -7.65 12.82
C LEU A 105 -1.61 -8.51 14.04
N ASP A 106 -1.26 -7.89 15.17
CA ASP A 106 -1.00 -8.59 16.42
C ASP A 106 -2.25 -9.27 16.97
N THR A 107 -3.41 -8.61 16.88
CA THR A 107 -4.72 -9.20 17.28
C THR A 107 -5.13 -10.38 16.38
N ILE A 108 -4.85 -10.32 15.07
CA ILE A 108 -5.07 -11.43 14.14
C ILE A 108 -4.12 -12.60 14.47
N GLY A 109 -2.97 -12.28 15.04
CA GLY A 109 -1.91 -13.19 15.41
C GLY A 109 -0.83 -13.32 14.33
N LEU A 110 0.41 -13.24 14.74
CA LEU A 110 1.60 -13.49 13.94
C LEU A 110 2.38 -14.62 14.57
N ASP A 111 2.62 -15.67 13.80
CA ASP A 111 3.45 -16.82 14.18
C ASP A 111 4.87 -16.69 13.61
N ASP A 112 5.80 -17.51 14.10
CA ASP A 112 7.23 -17.43 13.76
C ASP A 112 7.54 -17.66 12.26
N ASP A 113 6.64 -18.29 11.49
CA ASP A 113 6.82 -18.57 10.07
C ASP A 113 5.97 -17.68 9.15
N ASP A 114 5.30 -16.66 9.71
CA ASP A 114 4.41 -15.77 8.97
C ASP A 114 5.16 -14.65 8.23
N ILE A 115 4.50 -14.09 7.22
CA ILE A 115 5.01 -12.96 6.42
C ILE A 115 3.96 -11.86 6.39
N VAL A 116 4.42 -10.62 6.54
CA VAL A 116 3.59 -9.43 6.30
C VAL A 116 4.02 -8.78 5.00
N PHE A 117 3.09 -8.60 4.07
CA PHE A 117 3.31 -7.83 2.85
C PHE A 117 2.56 -6.50 2.90
N CYS A 118 3.17 -5.47 2.32
CA CYS A 118 2.57 -4.18 2.00
C CYS A 118 3.01 -3.76 0.60
N GLY A 119 2.27 -2.90 -0.08
CA GLY A 119 2.82 -2.11 -1.16
C GLY A 119 3.91 -1.16 -0.65
N ARG A 120 4.80 -0.72 -1.53
CA ARG A 120 5.83 0.27 -1.18
C ARG A 120 5.22 1.53 -0.58
N GLN A 121 4.17 2.05 -1.20
CA GLN A 121 3.48 3.27 -0.81
C GLN A 121 2.05 3.31 -1.36
N ALA A 122 1.21 4.17 -0.79
CA ALA A 122 -0.09 4.50 -1.35
C ALA A 122 0.03 5.71 -2.29
N ILE A 123 -0.58 5.65 -3.48
CA ILE A 123 -0.47 6.69 -4.52
C ILE A 123 -1.15 8.01 -4.17
N ASP A 124 -1.94 8.06 -3.10
CA ASP A 124 -2.60 9.28 -2.61
C ASP A 124 -1.73 10.08 -1.62
N GLY A 125 -0.70 9.49 -1.05
CA GLY A 125 0.15 10.12 -0.05
C GLY A 125 1.65 10.04 -0.33
N ASP A 126 2.11 9.07 -1.09
CA ASP A 126 3.48 8.88 -1.59
C ASP A 126 4.59 8.91 -0.51
N THR A 127 4.27 8.50 0.74
CA THR A 127 5.23 8.63 1.85
C THR A 127 6.15 7.43 2.02
N ALA A 128 5.76 6.23 1.55
CA ALA A 128 6.48 4.96 1.68
C ALA A 128 6.87 4.59 3.14
N GLN A 129 6.08 5.02 4.12
CA GLN A 129 6.41 4.92 5.55
C GLN A 129 5.59 3.88 6.31
N VAL A 130 4.38 3.55 5.85
CA VAL A 130 3.43 2.73 6.62
C VAL A 130 3.99 1.33 6.87
N GLY A 131 4.48 0.63 5.84
CA GLY A 131 5.09 -0.69 6.00
C GLY A 131 6.25 -0.70 7.01
N PRO A 132 7.30 0.13 6.81
CA PRO A 132 8.41 0.24 7.76
C PRO A 132 7.99 0.56 9.19
N GLN A 133 7.01 1.43 9.39
CA GLN A 133 6.52 1.76 10.74
C GLN A 133 5.73 0.61 11.38
N ILE A 134 4.98 -0.19 10.59
CA ILE A 134 4.35 -1.42 11.11
C ILE A 134 5.43 -2.40 11.59
N ALA A 135 6.47 -2.62 10.79
CA ALA A 135 7.56 -3.50 11.15
C ALA A 135 8.26 -3.08 12.44
N GLU A 136 8.53 -1.78 12.60
CA GLU A 136 9.13 -1.23 13.82
C GLU A 136 8.25 -1.47 15.05
N LYS A 137 6.93 -1.22 14.93
CA LYS A 137 5.99 -1.42 16.04
C LYS A 137 5.80 -2.88 16.45
N LEU A 138 5.95 -3.80 15.51
CA LEU A 138 5.88 -5.25 15.75
C LEU A 138 7.25 -5.89 15.98
N HIS A 139 8.33 -5.11 15.99
CA HIS A 139 9.71 -5.56 16.11
C HIS A 139 10.10 -6.64 15.07
N LEU A 140 9.57 -6.48 13.84
CA LEU A 140 9.86 -7.38 12.72
C LEU A 140 11.07 -6.93 11.92
N PRO A 141 11.91 -7.84 11.44
CA PRO A 141 12.79 -7.57 10.31
C PRO A 141 11.99 -7.03 9.14
N GLN A 142 12.58 -6.11 8.35
CA GLN A 142 11.90 -5.55 7.19
C GLN A 142 12.79 -5.49 5.97
N ILE A 143 12.22 -5.74 4.79
CA ILE A 143 12.88 -5.56 3.51
C ILE A 143 11.97 -4.74 2.61
N THR A 144 12.45 -3.58 2.19
CA THR A 144 11.69 -2.65 1.36
C THR A 144 12.04 -2.77 -0.12
N TYR A 145 11.15 -2.33 -1.01
CA TYR A 145 11.34 -2.28 -2.46
C TYR A 145 11.63 -3.67 -3.07
N ALA A 146 10.88 -4.69 -2.67
CA ALA A 146 11.07 -6.06 -3.16
C ALA A 146 10.67 -6.18 -4.63
N ALA A 147 11.61 -6.65 -5.47
CA ALA A 147 11.44 -6.97 -6.88
C ALA A 147 11.49 -8.49 -7.17
N ASP A 148 11.85 -9.32 -6.19
CA ASP A 148 11.74 -10.78 -6.22
C ASP A 148 11.72 -11.29 -4.78
N VAL A 149 10.90 -12.31 -4.51
CA VAL A 149 10.76 -12.92 -3.18
C VAL A 149 10.73 -14.44 -3.33
N LYS A 150 11.60 -15.12 -2.60
CA LYS A 150 11.63 -16.58 -2.51
C LYS A 150 11.67 -17.01 -1.06
N LYS A 151 10.94 -18.07 -0.72
CA LYS A 151 10.93 -18.66 0.62
C LYS A 151 11.44 -20.10 0.57
N GLU A 152 12.43 -20.42 1.38
CA GLU A 152 12.98 -21.76 1.57
C GLU A 152 13.11 -22.04 3.07
N GLY A 153 12.29 -22.95 3.60
CA GLY A 153 12.15 -23.13 5.04
C GLY A 153 11.75 -21.81 5.71
N ASP A 154 12.45 -21.39 6.75
CA ASP A 154 12.19 -20.14 7.46
C ASP A 154 12.98 -18.95 6.88
N THR A 155 13.69 -19.16 5.76
CA THR A 155 14.51 -18.14 5.13
C THR A 155 13.81 -17.52 3.96
N LEU A 156 13.73 -16.19 3.97
CA LEU A 156 13.31 -15.36 2.84
C LEU A 156 14.55 -14.84 2.12
N THR A 157 14.60 -15.01 0.80
CA THR A 157 15.60 -14.40 -0.08
C THR A 157 14.90 -13.38 -0.95
N VAL A 158 15.20 -12.10 -0.76
CA VAL A 158 14.51 -10.99 -1.40
C VAL A 158 15.50 -10.17 -2.22
N LYS A 159 15.14 -9.88 -3.47
CA LYS A 159 15.84 -8.92 -4.31
C LYS A 159 15.26 -7.54 -4.08
N ARG A 160 16.01 -6.70 -3.36
CA ARG A 160 15.65 -5.30 -3.12
C ARG A 160 16.16 -4.42 -4.23
N MET A 161 15.28 -3.62 -4.84
CA MET A 161 15.66 -2.65 -5.86
C MET A 161 16.30 -1.40 -5.24
N LEU A 162 17.32 -0.86 -5.91
CA LEU A 162 17.99 0.40 -5.62
C LEU A 162 17.95 1.29 -6.87
N GLU A 163 18.40 2.52 -6.77
CA GLU A 163 18.41 3.47 -7.91
C GLU A 163 19.32 3.00 -9.04
N ASP A 164 20.47 2.42 -8.72
CA ASP A 164 21.52 2.02 -9.67
C ASP A 164 21.77 0.49 -9.70
N GLY A 165 20.88 -0.30 -9.08
CA GLY A 165 21.08 -1.75 -9.04
C GLY A 165 20.12 -2.45 -8.08
N TYR A 166 20.62 -3.52 -7.45
CA TYR A 166 19.83 -4.27 -6.48
C TYR A 166 20.71 -4.92 -5.40
N MET A 167 20.09 -5.24 -4.27
CA MET A 167 20.70 -6.06 -3.21
C MET A 167 19.90 -7.35 -3.06
N THR A 168 20.59 -8.48 -2.85
CA THR A 168 19.96 -9.71 -2.40
C THR A 168 20.08 -9.79 -0.89
N ILE A 169 18.96 -9.78 -0.20
CA ILE A 169 18.87 -9.79 1.26
C ILE A 169 18.25 -11.10 1.69
N LYS A 170 18.83 -11.71 2.72
CA LYS A 170 18.24 -12.87 3.41
C LYS A 170 17.74 -12.44 4.77
N ALA A 171 16.51 -12.81 5.09
CA ALA A 171 15.91 -12.63 6.41
C ALA A 171 15.21 -13.92 6.83
N GLN A 172 15.00 -14.07 8.12
CA GLN A 172 14.16 -15.13 8.67
C GLN A 172 12.74 -14.57 8.89
N THR A 173 11.75 -15.45 8.85
CA THR A 173 10.40 -15.16 9.28
C THR A 173 10.33 -15.07 10.81
N PRO A 174 9.39 -14.30 11.41
CA PRO A 174 8.45 -13.42 10.72
C PRO A 174 9.14 -12.17 10.17
N CYS A 175 8.70 -11.68 9.01
CA CYS A 175 9.33 -10.54 8.35
C CYS A 175 8.28 -9.71 7.60
N LEU A 176 8.49 -8.38 7.55
CA LEU A 176 7.67 -7.50 6.73
C LEU A 176 8.40 -7.13 5.43
N ILE A 177 7.69 -7.21 4.31
CA ILE A 177 8.21 -6.90 2.98
C ILE A 177 7.34 -5.84 2.32
N THR A 178 7.95 -4.78 1.76
CA THR A 178 7.22 -3.85 0.91
C THR A 178 7.52 -4.10 -0.56
N CYS A 179 6.46 -4.20 -1.37
CA CYS A 179 6.49 -4.64 -2.75
C CYS A 179 6.42 -3.46 -3.72
N ILE A 180 7.11 -3.59 -4.85
CA ILE A 180 7.08 -2.63 -5.95
C ILE A 180 6.48 -3.26 -7.20
N LYS A 181 6.11 -2.44 -8.16
CA LYS A 181 5.49 -2.86 -9.43
C LYS A 181 6.30 -3.90 -10.20
N GLU A 182 7.62 -3.84 -10.13
CA GLU A 182 8.55 -4.74 -10.83
C GLU A 182 8.54 -6.17 -10.31
N LEU A 183 7.93 -6.43 -9.15
CA LEU A 183 7.89 -7.74 -8.52
C LEU A 183 7.08 -8.77 -9.33
N ASN A 184 5.93 -8.36 -9.85
CA ASN A 184 5.03 -9.28 -10.58
C ASN A 184 3.94 -8.52 -11.34
N THR A 185 3.13 -9.27 -12.08
CA THR A 185 1.88 -8.78 -12.68
C THR A 185 0.72 -9.43 -11.93
N PRO A 186 -0.15 -8.64 -11.27
CA PRO A 186 -1.30 -9.17 -10.54
C PRO A 186 -2.24 -9.98 -11.45
N ARG A 187 -2.73 -11.11 -10.93
CA ARG A 187 -3.75 -11.93 -11.60
C ARG A 187 -5.11 -11.24 -11.59
N TYR A 188 -5.99 -11.66 -12.48
CA TYR A 188 -7.39 -11.27 -12.45
C TYR A 188 -8.19 -12.15 -11.47
N MET A 189 -9.34 -11.65 -11.05
CA MET A 189 -10.34 -12.44 -10.35
C MET A 189 -10.79 -13.63 -11.22
N SER A 190 -10.96 -14.80 -10.61
CA SER A 190 -11.56 -15.94 -11.31
C SER A 190 -13.09 -15.85 -11.27
N VAL A 191 -13.77 -16.46 -12.25
CA VAL A 191 -15.24 -16.51 -12.27
C VAL A 191 -15.78 -17.20 -11.03
N SER A 192 -15.21 -18.31 -10.60
CA SER A 192 -15.59 -18.99 -9.34
C SER A 192 -15.32 -18.09 -8.14
N GLY A 193 -14.16 -17.44 -8.09
CA GLY A 193 -13.78 -16.54 -7.00
C GLY A 193 -14.77 -15.39 -6.79
N VAL A 194 -15.32 -14.82 -7.86
CA VAL A 194 -16.34 -13.76 -7.76
C VAL A 194 -17.61 -14.26 -7.07
N PHE A 195 -18.02 -15.51 -7.29
CA PHE A 195 -19.16 -16.09 -6.59
C PHE A 195 -18.82 -16.52 -5.16
N GLU A 196 -17.63 -17.02 -4.92
CA GLU A 196 -17.20 -17.59 -3.64
C GLU A 196 -16.78 -16.54 -2.62
N CYS A 197 -16.32 -15.36 -3.07
CA CYS A 197 -15.77 -14.33 -2.19
C CYS A 197 -16.73 -13.87 -1.08
N TYR A 198 -18.05 -13.94 -1.32
CA TYR A 198 -19.06 -13.56 -0.32
C TYR A 198 -19.27 -14.63 0.76
N SER A 199 -18.89 -15.87 0.52
CA SER A 199 -18.94 -16.94 1.51
C SER A 199 -17.68 -17.05 2.36
N LYS A 200 -16.60 -16.37 1.97
CA LYS A 200 -15.35 -16.35 2.73
C LYS A 200 -15.47 -15.47 3.99
N PRO A 201 -14.75 -15.83 5.06
CA PRO A 201 -14.76 -15.06 6.31
C PRO A 201 -14.31 -13.62 6.10
N MET A 202 -15.04 -12.69 6.71
CA MET A 202 -14.67 -11.28 6.76
C MET A 202 -14.98 -10.74 8.15
N THR A 203 -13.97 -10.19 8.81
CA THR A 203 -14.06 -9.69 10.17
C THR A 203 -13.89 -8.17 10.20
N VAL A 204 -14.76 -7.49 10.93
CA VAL A 204 -14.63 -6.06 11.19
C VAL A 204 -14.04 -5.86 12.58
N LEU A 205 -12.90 -5.17 12.64
CA LEU A 205 -12.28 -4.72 13.89
C LEU A 205 -12.64 -3.23 14.08
N ASP A 206 -13.53 -2.96 15.01
CA ASP A 206 -13.90 -1.61 15.39
C ASP A 206 -12.95 -1.03 16.46
N TYR A 207 -13.21 0.21 16.90
CA TYR A 207 -12.40 0.83 17.93
C TYR A 207 -12.40 0.02 19.24
N ASN A 208 -13.53 -0.57 19.63
CA ASN A 208 -13.62 -1.33 20.88
C ASN A 208 -12.80 -2.61 20.85
N ALA A 209 -12.60 -3.21 19.66
CA ALA A 209 -11.75 -4.39 19.49
C ALA A 209 -10.25 -4.07 19.69
N LEU A 210 -9.83 -2.84 19.47
CA LEU A 210 -8.41 -2.47 19.45
C LEU A 210 -8.00 -1.44 20.54
N LYS A 211 -8.94 -0.70 21.14
CA LYS A 211 -8.64 0.43 22.03
C LYS A 211 -7.78 0.10 23.24
N ASP A 212 -7.90 -1.12 23.75
CA ASP A 212 -7.16 -1.59 24.94
C ASP A 212 -5.84 -2.32 24.56
N HIS A 213 -5.52 -2.35 23.26
CA HIS A 213 -4.29 -2.95 22.77
C HIS A 213 -3.06 -2.10 23.15
N PRO A 214 -1.93 -2.68 23.64
CA PRO A 214 -0.77 -1.92 24.09
C PRO A 214 -0.16 -0.96 23.07
N LEU A 215 -0.32 -1.26 21.77
CA LEU A 215 0.15 -0.41 20.67
C LEU A 215 -0.77 0.78 20.38
N ILE A 216 -1.98 0.84 20.94
CA ILE A 216 -2.93 1.93 20.67
C ILE A 216 -2.79 3.01 21.72
N ASP A 217 -2.42 4.20 21.28
CA ASP A 217 -2.48 5.43 22.04
C ASP A 217 -3.59 6.32 21.46
N ALA A 218 -4.70 6.44 22.19
CA ALA A 218 -5.86 7.24 21.77
C ALA A 218 -5.53 8.71 21.54
N THR A 219 -4.44 9.23 22.09
CA THR A 219 -4.00 10.63 21.90
C THR A 219 -3.28 10.86 20.59
N THR A 220 -2.83 9.79 19.91
CA THR A 220 -2.02 9.84 18.68
C THR A 220 -2.72 9.26 17.46
N ILE A 221 -4.01 8.91 17.56
CA ILE A 221 -4.82 8.43 16.43
C ILE A 221 -5.83 9.46 15.97
N GLY A 222 -6.34 9.28 14.73
CA GLY A 222 -7.32 10.16 14.12
C GLY A 222 -6.76 11.55 13.77
N LEU A 223 -7.65 12.43 13.32
CA LEU A 223 -7.28 13.78 12.89
C LEU A 223 -6.63 14.61 14.01
N LYS A 224 -7.12 14.48 15.24
CA LYS A 224 -6.62 15.28 16.38
C LYS A 224 -5.29 14.77 16.91
N GLY A 225 -5.04 13.46 16.79
CA GLY A 225 -3.80 12.83 17.24
C GLY A 225 -2.70 12.82 16.18
N SER A 226 -3.02 13.19 14.94
CA SER A 226 -2.05 13.23 13.84
C SER A 226 -1.10 14.42 13.97
N PRO A 227 0.22 14.21 14.01
CA PRO A 227 1.20 15.29 14.04
C PRO A 227 1.23 16.14 12.77
N THR A 228 0.72 15.63 11.65
CA THR A 228 0.66 16.35 10.38
C THR A 228 -0.78 16.75 10.06
N ASN A 229 -1.01 18.03 9.80
CA ASN A 229 -2.31 18.56 9.38
C ASN A 229 -2.20 19.27 8.03
N ILE A 230 -3.15 19.00 7.14
CA ILE A 230 -3.23 19.68 5.83
C ILE A 230 -3.77 21.09 6.07
N LEU A 231 -2.95 22.09 5.76
CA LEU A 231 -3.35 23.50 5.83
C LEU A 231 -4.15 23.93 4.60
N THR A 232 -3.71 23.51 3.41
CA THR A 232 -4.34 23.92 2.14
C THR A 232 -4.15 22.83 1.10
N SER A 233 -5.22 22.51 0.35
CA SER A 233 -5.18 21.67 -0.84
C SER A 233 -5.54 22.50 -2.05
N PHE A 234 -4.84 22.30 -3.16
CA PHE A 234 -5.15 22.97 -4.44
C PHE A 234 -4.84 22.04 -5.62
N THR A 235 -5.55 22.25 -6.72
CA THR A 235 -5.23 21.57 -7.97
C THR A 235 -4.15 22.37 -8.68
N PRO A 236 -2.99 21.75 -9.03
CA PRO A 236 -1.96 22.44 -9.78
C PRO A 236 -2.52 23.01 -11.09
N PRO A 237 -2.09 24.18 -11.55
CA PRO A 237 -2.48 24.71 -12.85
C PRO A 237 -2.05 23.73 -13.94
N GLN A 238 -2.87 23.63 -15.00
CA GLN A 238 -2.48 22.83 -16.15
C GLN A 238 -1.17 23.34 -16.72
N LYS A 239 -0.27 22.40 -17.05
CA LYS A 239 0.96 22.75 -17.76
C LYS A 239 0.60 23.41 -19.07
N GLY A 240 1.27 24.52 -19.39
CA GLY A 240 1.11 25.19 -20.68
C GLY A 240 1.57 24.31 -21.85
N ALA A 241 1.35 24.80 -23.06
CA ALA A 241 1.89 24.14 -24.25
C ALA A 241 3.42 24.03 -24.11
N GLY A 242 3.95 22.83 -24.35
CA GLY A 242 5.39 22.62 -24.36
C GLY A 242 6.08 23.36 -25.49
N GLN A 243 7.38 23.43 -25.46
CA GLN A 243 8.19 23.95 -26.56
C GLN A 243 8.56 22.78 -27.48
N MET A 244 8.11 22.83 -28.73
CA MET A 244 8.57 21.90 -29.75
C MET A 244 9.89 22.40 -30.34
N LEU A 245 10.88 21.53 -30.38
CA LEU A 245 12.13 21.74 -31.09
C LEU A 245 12.01 21.01 -32.43
N GLU A 246 12.14 21.74 -33.53
CA GLU A 246 12.08 21.17 -34.87
C GLU A 246 13.48 20.70 -35.30
N GLY A 247 13.53 19.52 -35.93
CA GLY A 247 14.77 18.91 -36.41
C GLY A 247 15.25 17.75 -35.52
N ASN A 248 16.18 16.98 -36.10
CA ASN A 248 16.83 15.82 -35.45
C ASN A 248 18.35 15.87 -35.62
N ASP A 249 18.89 17.07 -35.84
CA ASP A 249 20.32 17.33 -36.06
C ASP A 249 21.04 17.71 -34.74
N MET A 250 22.36 17.82 -34.82
CA MET A 250 23.20 18.16 -33.67
C MET A 250 22.85 19.53 -33.09
N ALA A 251 22.48 20.50 -33.94
CA ALA A 251 22.12 21.85 -33.49
C ALA A 251 20.86 21.85 -32.62
N THR A 252 19.90 21.02 -32.95
CA THR A 252 18.67 20.80 -32.14
C THR A 252 19.01 20.15 -30.79
N CYS A 253 19.94 19.18 -30.78
CA CYS A 253 20.42 18.54 -29.53
C CYS A 253 21.16 19.53 -28.64
N GLU A 254 22.03 20.36 -29.21
CA GLU A 254 22.74 21.44 -28.48
C GLU A 254 21.78 22.47 -27.88
N LYS A 255 20.74 22.85 -28.64
CA LYS A 255 19.70 23.76 -28.15
C LYS A 255 18.92 23.12 -26.97
N LEU A 256 18.56 21.84 -27.06
CA LEU A 256 17.90 21.13 -25.96
C LEU A 256 18.81 21.08 -24.72
N ALA A 257 20.08 20.71 -24.89
CA ALA A 257 21.04 20.66 -23.80
C ALA A 257 21.20 22.03 -23.13
N GLY A 258 21.28 23.12 -23.94
CA GLY A 258 21.33 24.51 -23.43
C GLY A 258 20.12 24.88 -22.58
N ILE A 259 18.91 24.48 -23.02
CA ILE A 259 17.67 24.73 -22.25
C ILE A 259 17.68 23.95 -20.92
N LEU A 260 18.18 22.71 -20.92
CA LEU A 260 18.25 21.87 -19.71
C LEU A 260 19.28 22.44 -18.72
N LEU A 261 20.42 22.88 -19.20
CA LEU A 261 21.47 23.58 -18.40
C LEU A 261 20.94 24.87 -17.78
N GLU A 262 20.28 25.72 -18.58
CA GLU A 262 19.70 26.98 -18.11
C GLU A 262 18.66 26.76 -16.98
N LYS A 263 17.93 25.65 -17.07
CA LYS A 263 16.94 25.26 -16.06
C LYS A 263 17.52 24.46 -14.89
N HIS A 264 18.83 24.25 -14.84
CA HIS A 264 19.51 23.45 -13.82
C HIS A 264 18.94 22.02 -13.68
N ILE A 265 18.56 21.40 -14.79
CA ILE A 265 18.06 20.03 -14.81
C ILE A 265 19.22 19.04 -15.00
N ILE A 266 20.24 19.45 -15.74
CA ILE A 266 21.52 18.76 -15.93
C ILE A 266 22.67 19.67 -15.62
#